data_0ea9208880adef736d089ff0dcaf52f3
#
_entry.id   0ea9208880adef736d089ff0dcaf52f3
#
_cell.length_a   1.000
_cell.length_b   1.000
_cell.length_c   1.000
_cell.angle_alpha   90.00
_cell.angle_beta   90.00
_cell.angle_gamma   90.00
#
_symmetry.space_group_name_H-M   'P 1'
#
loop_
_entity.id
_entity.type
_entity.pdbx_description
1 polymer ?
#
loop_
_entity_poly.entity_id
_entity_poly.type
_entity_poly.pdbx_seq_one_letter_code
_entity_poly.pdbx_strand_id
1 'polypeptide(L)'
;MPAPTHAKVIIIGSGPAGLTAAIYAARANLAPIVFAGHMYGGQLMLTTEVENYPGFADGIMGPELMEAFRGQAERFGSVIHNVDVTEVDFHKRPFAVRTAEDEYTADTVIVATGASARWLNIPGEARLRGRGVSTCATCDGAFFREKHIVVVGGGDSAMEEALFLTRFGRKVTVIHRRDSLRASKIMADRALNHEKISFIWNTAVEEVVGDDNTTALRLKNL
;
A
#
# COMPACT_ATOMS: atom_id res chain seq x y z
N MET A 1 10.06 17.51 33.44
CA MET A 1 9.36 17.37 32.17
C MET A 1 7.87 17.51 32.47
N PRO A 2 7.07 18.15 31.60
CA PRO A 2 5.61 18.12 31.76
C PRO A 2 5.11 16.67 31.70
N ALA A 3 3.97 16.41 32.36
CA ALA A 3 3.36 15.09 32.31
C ALA A 3 2.96 14.77 30.86
N PRO A 4 3.10 13.51 30.41
CA PRO A 4 2.71 13.11 29.06
C PRO A 4 1.21 13.37 28.83
N THR A 5 0.87 13.80 27.62
CA THR A 5 -0.54 14.00 27.23
C THR A 5 -1.22 12.63 27.15
N HIS A 6 -2.32 12.48 27.89
CA HIS A 6 -3.09 11.23 27.89
C HIS A 6 -4.28 11.31 26.92
N ALA A 7 -4.49 10.24 26.14
CA ALA A 7 -5.62 10.08 25.24
C ALA A 7 -6.33 8.74 25.47
N LYS A 8 -7.63 8.67 25.28
CA LYS A 8 -8.37 7.40 25.27
C LYS A 8 -7.95 6.52 24.11
N VAL A 9 -7.76 7.12 22.93
CA VAL A 9 -7.36 6.44 21.71
C VAL A 9 -6.28 7.22 21.01
N ILE A 10 -5.18 6.56 20.70
CA ILE A 10 -4.16 7.04 19.76
C ILE A 10 -4.21 6.18 18.49
N ILE A 11 -4.15 6.82 17.34
CA ILE A 11 -4.11 6.17 16.02
C ILE A 11 -2.79 6.51 15.35
N ILE A 12 -2.02 5.49 14.97
CA ILE A 12 -0.73 5.66 14.29
C ILE A 12 -0.93 5.36 12.80
N GLY A 13 -0.87 6.40 11.98
CA GLY A 13 -1.07 6.35 10.53
C GLY A 13 -2.34 7.06 10.08
N SER A 14 -2.25 7.71 8.93
CA SER A 14 -3.28 8.59 8.34
C SER A 14 -3.75 8.14 6.96
N GLY A 15 -3.48 6.89 6.58
CA GLY A 15 -4.11 6.29 5.41
C GLY A 15 -5.61 6.09 5.61
N PRO A 16 -6.32 5.53 4.61
CA PRO A 16 -7.78 5.30 4.69
C PRO A 16 -8.21 4.58 5.96
N ALA A 17 -7.45 3.59 6.40
CA ALA A 17 -7.75 2.82 7.60
C ALA A 17 -7.67 3.69 8.88
N GLY A 18 -6.59 4.46 9.02
CA GLY A 18 -6.38 5.32 10.19
C GLY A 18 -7.41 6.44 10.29
N LEU A 19 -7.68 7.14 9.19
CA LEU A 19 -8.68 8.21 9.17
C LEU A 19 -10.11 7.69 9.34
N THR A 20 -10.44 6.52 8.79
CA THR A 20 -11.72 5.86 9.07
C THR A 20 -11.86 5.54 10.55
N ALA A 21 -10.84 4.96 11.18
CA ALA A 21 -10.83 4.69 12.61
C ALA A 21 -11.00 5.99 13.44
N ALA A 22 -10.32 7.07 13.02
CA ALA A 22 -10.42 8.39 13.66
C ALA A 22 -11.85 8.94 13.62
N ILE A 23 -12.50 8.87 12.46
CA ILE A 23 -13.91 9.31 12.30
C ILE A 23 -14.83 8.58 13.29
N TYR A 24 -14.73 7.25 13.35
CA TYR A 24 -15.61 6.47 14.22
C TYR A 24 -15.27 6.61 15.70
N ALA A 25 -14.00 6.70 16.07
CA ALA A 25 -13.59 6.96 17.44
C ALA A 25 -14.06 8.35 17.91
N ALA A 26 -13.92 9.37 17.07
CA ALA A 26 -14.41 10.72 17.38
C ALA A 26 -15.93 10.75 17.52
N ARG A 27 -16.68 10.10 16.65
CA ARG A 27 -18.14 9.96 16.74
C ARG A 27 -18.59 9.22 17.99
N ALA A 28 -17.75 8.36 18.56
CA ALA A 28 -17.97 7.69 19.83
C ALA A 28 -17.54 8.54 21.07
N ASN A 29 -17.22 9.83 20.89
CA ASN A 29 -16.72 10.74 21.92
C ASN A 29 -15.42 10.25 22.62
N LEU A 30 -14.54 9.59 21.87
CA LEU A 30 -13.26 9.12 22.40
C LEU A 30 -12.12 10.14 22.21
N ALA A 31 -12.37 11.26 21.52
CA ALA A 31 -11.40 12.33 21.24
C ALA A 31 -10.03 11.78 20.77
N PRO A 32 -9.98 11.05 19.66
CA PRO A 32 -8.75 10.38 19.22
C PRO A 32 -7.67 11.37 18.83
N ILE A 33 -6.41 11.02 19.14
CA ILE A 33 -5.21 11.66 18.60
C ILE A 33 -4.68 10.77 17.46
N VAL A 34 -4.44 11.39 16.30
CA VAL A 34 -3.89 10.71 15.11
C VAL A 34 -2.48 11.21 14.85
N PHE A 35 -1.52 10.31 14.81
CA PHE A 35 -0.17 10.61 14.31
C PHE A 35 -0.11 10.26 12.84
N ALA A 36 -0.16 11.28 11.99
CA ALA A 36 -0.27 11.12 10.55
C ALA A 36 1.05 10.78 9.87
N GLY A 37 2.17 11.07 10.53
CA GLY A 37 3.49 11.06 9.92
C GLY A 37 3.74 12.30 9.06
N HIS A 38 4.98 12.48 8.62
CA HIS A 38 5.34 13.59 7.71
C HIS A 38 4.72 13.42 6.33
N MET A 39 4.51 12.18 5.88
CA MET A 39 3.83 11.85 4.63
C MET A 39 2.42 11.34 4.91
N TYR A 40 1.50 12.26 5.23
CA TYR A 40 0.12 11.90 5.54
C TYR A 40 -0.65 11.32 4.34
N GLY A 41 -1.77 10.64 4.61
CA GLY A 41 -2.70 10.13 3.61
C GLY A 41 -2.32 8.78 3.01
N GLY A 42 -1.08 8.30 3.24
CA GLY A 42 -0.61 6.97 2.82
C GLY A 42 -0.51 6.80 1.31
N GLN A 43 -0.70 5.57 0.84
CA GLN A 43 -0.47 5.21 -0.57
C GLN A 43 -1.40 5.95 -1.56
N LEU A 44 -2.60 6.34 -1.13
CA LEU A 44 -3.53 7.08 -2.00
C LEU A 44 -3.05 8.48 -2.36
N MET A 45 -2.14 9.08 -1.58
CA MET A 45 -1.50 10.35 -1.95
C MET A 45 -0.54 10.21 -3.14
N LEU A 46 -0.12 8.99 -3.46
CA LEU A 46 0.83 8.68 -4.53
C LEU A 46 0.15 8.11 -5.78
N THR A 47 -1.18 7.91 -5.73
CA THR A 47 -1.94 7.40 -6.87
C THR A 47 -2.66 8.53 -7.62
N THR A 48 -3.14 8.22 -8.81
CA THR A 48 -3.98 9.11 -9.61
C THR A 48 -5.44 8.90 -9.26
N GLU A 49 -6.21 8.33 -10.14
CA GLU A 49 -7.63 8.10 -9.98
C GLU A 49 -7.91 6.83 -9.16
N VAL A 50 -8.87 6.91 -8.25
CA VAL A 50 -9.39 5.81 -7.44
C VAL A 50 -10.81 5.52 -7.90
N GLU A 51 -10.98 4.42 -8.64
CA GLU A 51 -12.27 4.01 -9.21
C GLU A 51 -13.06 3.01 -8.34
N ASN A 52 -12.38 2.43 -7.35
CA ASN A 52 -12.89 1.31 -6.55
C ASN A 52 -13.30 1.69 -5.13
N TYR A 53 -13.41 2.99 -4.83
CA TYR A 53 -13.94 3.46 -3.57
C TYR A 53 -15.44 3.80 -3.73
N PRO A 54 -16.33 3.14 -2.99
CA PRO A 54 -17.78 3.35 -3.15
C PRO A 54 -18.21 4.79 -2.84
N GLY A 55 -19.13 5.33 -3.65
CA GLY A 55 -19.67 6.68 -3.50
C GLY A 55 -19.18 7.66 -4.57
N PHE A 56 -18.18 7.28 -5.38
CA PHE A 56 -17.65 8.08 -6.49
C PHE A 56 -17.79 7.29 -7.80
N ALA A 57 -18.93 7.45 -8.46
CA ALA A 57 -19.28 6.66 -9.65
C ALA A 57 -18.31 6.89 -10.82
N ASP A 58 -17.78 8.11 -10.92
CA ASP A 58 -16.83 8.52 -11.98
C ASP A 58 -15.36 8.50 -11.50
N GLY A 59 -15.09 7.87 -10.32
CA GLY A 59 -13.77 7.91 -9.68
C GLY A 59 -13.50 9.22 -8.92
N ILE A 60 -12.38 9.27 -8.24
CA ILE A 60 -11.87 10.45 -7.53
C ILE A 60 -10.35 10.39 -7.48
N MET A 61 -9.69 11.54 -7.55
CA MET A 61 -8.24 11.59 -7.36
C MET A 61 -7.85 11.16 -5.94
N GLY A 62 -6.84 10.31 -5.81
CA GLY A 62 -6.41 9.79 -4.51
C GLY A 62 -6.11 10.86 -3.47
N PRO A 63 -5.33 11.92 -3.79
CA PRO A 63 -5.12 13.04 -2.87
C PRO A 63 -6.41 13.74 -2.44
N GLU A 64 -7.34 13.99 -3.37
CA GLU A 64 -8.62 14.62 -3.07
C GLU A 64 -9.48 13.76 -2.11
N LEU A 65 -9.50 12.45 -2.33
CA LEU A 65 -10.17 11.50 -1.44
C LEU A 65 -9.58 11.56 -0.03
N MET A 66 -8.25 11.63 0.10
CA MET A 66 -7.59 11.67 1.40
C MET A 66 -7.79 13.00 2.14
N GLU A 67 -7.87 14.11 1.41
CA GLU A 67 -8.26 15.40 1.99
C GLU A 67 -9.71 15.37 2.52
N ALA A 68 -10.63 14.75 1.78
CA ALA A 68 -12.00 14.56 2.24
C ALA A 68 -12.08 13.72 3.52
N PHE A 69 -11.28 12.64 3.61
CA PHE A 69 -11.20 11.81 4.83
C PHE A 69 -10.66 12.60 6.01
N ARG A 70 -9.59 13.36 5.80
CA ARG A 70 -8.98 14.21 6.81
C ARG A 70 -9.96 15.24 7.33
N GLY A 71 -10.57 16.01 6.44
CA GLY A 71 -11.56 17.02 6.80
C GLY A 71 -12.76 16.43 7.56
N GLN A 72 -13.18 15.21 7.21
CA GLN A 72 -14.24 14.51 7.93
C GLN A 72 -13.80 14.11 9.36
N ALA A 73 -12.59 13.59 9.53
CA ALA A 73 -12.05 13.22 10.84
C ALA A 73 -11.91 14.47 11.76
N GLU A 74 -11.36 15.55 11.24
CA GLU A 74 -11.22 16.84 11.96
C GLU A 74 -12.58 17.43 12.32
N ARG A 75 -13.55 17.38 11.43
CA ARG A 75 -14.92 17.84 11.69
C ARG A 75 -15.58 17.13 12.89
N PHE A 76 -15.28 15.87 13.12
CA PHE A 76 -15.77 15.13 14.27
C PHE A 76 -14.90 15.28 15.52
N GLY A 77 -13.82 16.07 15.47
CA GLY A 77 -13.00 16.41 16.63
C GLY A 77 -11.78 15.52 16.83
N SER A 78 -11.33 14.82 15.79
CA SER A 78 -10.01 14.16 15.82
C SER A 78 -8.90 15.21 15.79
N VAL A 79 -7.89 15.05 16.65
CA VAL A 79 -6.68 15.87 16.62
C VAL A 79 -5.63 15.17 15.79
N ILE A 80 -5.15 15.81 14.73
CA ILE A 80 -4.19 15.19 13.77
C ILE A 80 -2.85 15.91 13.85
N HIS A 81 -1.80 15.17 14.24
CA HIS A 81 -0.42 15.64 14.27
C HIS A 81 0.35 15.10 13.05
N ASN A 82 0.96 16.00 12.28
CA ASN A 82 1.80 15.62 11.12
C ASN A 82 3.25 15.34 11.56
N VAL A 83 3.43 14.45 12.53
CA VAL A 83 4.72 14.02 13.05
C VAL A 83 4.79 12.50 13.10
N ASP A 84 6.00 11.96 12.97
CA ASP A 84 6.25 10.53 13.03
C ASP A 84 6.27 10.04 14.47
N VAL A 85 5.69 8.87 14.71
CA VAL A 85 5.91 8.11 15.93
C VAL A 85 7.25 7.39 15.81
N THR A 86 8.13 7.63 16.78
CA THR A 86 9.48 7.07 16.79
C THR A 86 9.61 5.82 17.66
N GLU A 87 8.78 5.72 18.70
CA GLU A 87 8.82 4.61 19.65
C GLU A 87 7.43 4.35 20.26
N VAL A 88 7.17 3.09 20.59
CA VAL A 88 5.96 2.65 21.31
C VAL A 88 6.34 1.66 22.41
N ASP A 89 5.65 1.72 23.56
CA ASP A 89 5.72 0.70 24.61
C ASP A 89 4.33 0.15 24.89
N PHE A 90 4.12 -1.12 24.52
CA PHE A 90 2.87 -1.83 24.70
C PHE A 90 2.92 -2.88 25.84
N HIS A 91 4.01 -2.91 26.63
CA HIS A 91 4.17 -3.90 27.71
C HIS A 91 3.29 -3.61 28.93
N LYS A 92 2.93 -2.36 29.15
CA LYS A 92 2.11 -1.91 30.27
C LYS A 92 1.07 -0.88 29.84
N ARG A 93 0.02 -0.75 30.64
CA ARG A 93 -0.99 0.32 30.46
C ARG A 93 -0.80 1.44 31.49
N PRO A 94 -1.12 2.72 31.12
CA PRO A 94 -1.44 3.14 29.76
C PRO A 94 -0.26 2.92 28.81
N PHE A 95 -0.55 2.64 27.51
CA PHE A 95 0.46 2.47 26.47
C PHE A 95 1.22 3.77 26.23
N ALA A 96 2.52 3.71 26.05
CA ALA A 96 3.31 4.88 25.70
C ALA A 96 3.55 4.97 24.19
N VAL A 97 3.42 6.19 23.66
CA VAL A 97 3.69 6.53 22.26
C VAL A 97 4.57 7.78 22.25
N ARG A 98 5.71 7.73 21.56
CA ARG A 98 6.68 8.82 21.53
C ARG A 98 6.88 9.35 20.12
N THR A 99 7.03 10.64 20.03
CA THR A 99 7.53 11.36 18.86
C THR A 99 8.97 11.81 19.13
N ALA A 100 9.55 12.58 18.22
CA ALA A 100 10.88 13.15 18.45
C ALA A 100 10.89 14.20 19.60
N GLU A 101 9.76 14.85 19.86
CA GLU A 101 9.65 15.98 20.79
C GLU A 101 8.82 15.67 22.03
N ASP A 102 7.80 14.83 21.92
CA ASP A 102 6.79 14.63 22.96
C ASP A 102 6.55 13.16 23.29
N GLU A 103 6.05 12.93 24.52
CA GLU A 103 5.55 11.64 24.97
C GLU A 103 4.05 11.71 25.25
N TYR A 104 3.34 10.69 24.77
CA TYR A 104 1.90 10.52 24.94
C TYR A 104 1.62 9.17 25.63
N THR A 105 0.48 9.11 26.32
CA THR A 105 -0.04 7.85 26.84
C THR A 105 -1.44 7.58 26.32
N ALA A 106 -1.82 6.30 26.16
CA ALA A 106 -3.15 5.94 25.68
C ALA A 106 -3.70 4.70 26.37
N ASP A 107 -5.04 4.67 26.54
CA ASP A 107 -5.75 3.45 26.95
C ASP A 107 -5.75 2.41 25.82
N THR A 108 -5.86 2.88 24.59
CA THR A 108 -5.91 2.04 23.37
C THR A 108 -5.08 2.68 22.25
N VAL A 109 -4.35 1.85 21.52
CA VAL A 109 -3.63 2.27 20.31
C VAL A 109 -4.10 1.47 19.12
N ILE A 110 -4.41 2.16 18.03
CA ILE A 110 -4.72 1.57 16.72
C ILE A 110 -3.50 1.77 15.81
N VAL A 111 -2.90 0.68 15.37
CA VAL A 111 -1.78 0.71 14.44
C VAL A 111 -2.31 0.57 13.01
N ALA A 112 -2.22 1.66 12.24
CA ALA A 112 -2.72 1.78 10.87
C ALA A 112 -1.62 2.30 9.92
N THR A 113 -0.38 1.84 10.12
CA THR A 113 0.82 2.35 9.45
C THR A 113 0.94 1.95 7.99
N GLY A 114 0.04 1.07 7.51
CA GLY A 114 0.00 0.63 6.12
C GLY A 114 1.19 -0.23 5.73
N ALA A 115 1.50 -0.20 4.44
CA ALA A 115 2.63 -0.91 3.85
C ALA A 115 3.24 -0.08 2.72
N SER A 116 4.52 -0.29 2.45
CA SER A 116 5.20 0.29 1.31
C SER A 116 5.48 -0.78 0.26
N ALA A 117 5.30 -0.41 -0.99
CA ALA A 117 5.66 -1.26 -2.11
C ALA A 117 7.18 -1.50 -2.14
N ARG A 118 7.55 -2.73 -2.49
CA ARG A 118 8.96 -3.05 -2.76
C ARG A 118 9.24 -2.83 -4.23
N TRP A 119 9.93 -1.74 -4.51
CA TRP A 119 10.41 -1.42 -5.83
C TRP A 119 11.68 -2.20 -6.17
N LEU A 120 11.92 -2.46 -7.45
CA LEU A 120 13.15 -3.09 -7.94
C LEU A 120 14.33 -2.12 -7.89
N ASN A 121 14.05 -0.80 -7.95
CA ASN A 121 15.03 0.29 -8.02
C ASN A 121 15.96 0.17 -9.24
N ILE A 122 15.37 -0.12 -10.39
CA ILE A 122 16.06 -0.28 -11.68
C ILE A 122 15.74 0.89 -12.62
N PRO A 123 16.58 1.13 -13.64
CA PRO A 123 16.32 2.15 -14.66
C PRO A 123 14.92 2.01 -15.28
N GLY A 124 14.26 3.14 -15.51
CA GLY A 124 12.94 3.22 -16.12
C GLY A 124 11.77 2.99 -15.14
N GLU A 125 11.97 2.24 -14.05
CA GLU A 125 10.89 1.90 -13.13
C GLU A 125 10.18 3.13 -12.56
N ALA A 126 10.91 4.08 -11.97
CA ALA A 126 10.32 5.25 -11.34
C ALA A 126 9.60 6.16 -12.35
N ARG A 127 10.15 6.31 -13.55
CA ARG A 127 9.59 7.16 -14.61
C ARG A 127 8.30 6.60 -15.20
N LEU A 128 8.16 5.28 -15.21
CA LEU A 128 7.03 4.58 -15.82
C LEU A 128 5.96 4.12 -14.80
N ARG A 129 6.05 4.55 -13.55
CA ARG A 129 5.00 4.34 -12.54
C ARG A 129 3.69 4.99 -13.01
N GLY A 130 2.58 4.25 -12.94
CA GLY A 130 1.29 4.65 -13.49
C GLY A 130 1.22 4.64 -15.03
N ARG A 131 2.33 4.29 -15.71
CA ARG A 131 2.46 4.22 -17.17
C ARG A 131 2.88 2.83 -17.65
N GLY A 132 2.35 1.82 -16.97
CA GLY A 132 2.63 0.41 -17.21
C GLY A 132 3.46 -0.28 -16.14
N VAL A 133 3.96 0.46 -15.14
CA VAL A 133 4.57 -0.07 -13.93
C VAL A 133 3.66 0.19 -12.73
N SER A 134 3.25 -0.87 -12.05
CA SER A 134 2.38 -0.82 -10.88
C SER A 134 2.85 -1.81 -9.81
N THR A 135 2.41 -1.61 -8.58
CA THR A 135 2.60 -2.50 -7.43
C THR A 135 1.27 -2.96 -6.82
N CYS A 136 0.16 -2.71 -7.51
CA CYS A 136 -1.18 -3.08 -7.04
C CYS A 136 -2.00 -3.70 -8.18
N ALA A 137 -2.03 -5.01 -8.25
CA ALA A 137 -2.81 -5.72 -9.28
C ALA A 137 -4.31 -5.44 -9.18
N THR A 138 -4.85 -5.35 -7.97
CA THR A 138 -6.28 -5.10 -7.73
C THR A 138 -6.71 -3.69 -8.08
N CYS A 139 -5.79 -2.71 -7.97
CA CYS A 139 -6.05 -1.31 -8.32
C CYS A 139 -6.04 -1.12 -9.84
N ASP A 140 -4.99 -1.62 -10.49
CA ASP A 140 -4.63 -1.23 -11.85
C ASP A 140 -4.91 -2.32 -12.91
N GLY A 141 -5.20 -3.55 -12.50
CA GLY A 141 -5.35 -4.68 -13.42
C GLY A 141 -6.40 -4.46 -14.51
N ALA A 142 -7.48 -3.73 -14.18
CA ALA A 142 -8.56 -3.42 -15.12
C ALA A 142 -8.11 -2.57 -16.33
N PHE A 143 -7.08 -1.72 -16.17
CA PHE A 143 -6.52 -0.88 -17.24
C PHE A 143 -5.71 -1.66 -18.28
N PHE A 144 -5.31 -2.90 -17.94
CA PHE A 144 -4.45 -3.73 -18.79
C PHE A 144 -5.17 -4.92 -19.42
N ARG A 145 -6.48 -4.75 -19.73
CA ARG A 145 -7.27 -5.78 -20.43
C ARG A 145 -6.63 -6.16 -21.75
N GLU A 146 -6.62 -7.48 -22.03
CA GLU A 146 -6.06 -8.08 -23.26
C GLU A 146 -4.57 -7.79 -23.50
N LYS A 147 -3.87 -7.23 -22.51
CA LYS A 147 -2.41 -7.01 -22.58
C LYS A 147 -1.64 -8.24 -22.10
N HIS A 148 -0.37 -8.32 -22.51
CA HIS A 148 0.60 -9.19 -21.88
C HIS A 148 1.11 -8.51 -20.61
N ILE A 149 0.85 -9.11 -19.46
CA ILE A 149 1.23 -8.56 -18.16
C ILE A 149 2.41 -9.35 -17.62
N VAL A 150 3.35 -8.65 -16.99
CA VAL A 150 4.51 -9.26 -16.33
C VAL A 150 4.42 -9.01 -14.83
N VAL A 151 4.61 -10.07 -14.04
CA VAL A 151 4.72 -10.00 -12.58
C VAL A 151 6.14 -10.36 -12.18
N VAL A 152 6.77 -9.54 -11.36
CA VAL A 152 8.13 -9.78 -10.87
C VAL A 152 8.10 -10.21 -9.41
N GLY A 153 8.48 -11.45 -9.15
CA GLY A 153 8.50 -11.99 -7.79
C GLY A 153 8.32 -13.50 -7.75
N GLY A 154 8.27 -14.06 -6.54
CA GLY A 154 8.11 -15.52 -6.35
C GLY A 154 7.61 -15.88 -4.96
N GLY A 155 7.05 -14.93 -4.22
CA GLY A 155 6.35 -15.15 -2.95
C GLY A 155 4.83 -15.17 -3.13
N ASP A 156 4.09 -15.36 -2.03
CA ASP A 156 2.62 -15.44 -2.05
C ASP A 156 1.97 -14.25 -2.72
N SER A 157 2.37 -13.01 -2.40
CA SER A 157 1.82 -11.80 -3.04
C SER A 157 1.99 -11.82 -4.55
N ALA A 158 3.16 -12.22 -5.07
CA ALA A 158 3.36 -12.28 -6.52
C ALA A 158 2.49 -13.35 -7.19
N MET A 159 2.26 -14.48 -6.54
CA MET A 159 1.37 -15.53 -7.06
C MET A 159 -0.09 -15.11 -7.00
N GLU A 160 -0.51 -14.48 -5.90
CA GLU A 160 -1.86 -13.94 -5.75
C GLU A 160 -2.15 -12.89 -6.83
N GLU A 161 -1.25 -11.93 -7.02
CA GLU A 161 -1.38 -10.90 -8.05
C GLU A 161 -1.35 -11.49 -9.47
N ALA A 162 -0.45 -12.45 -9.75
CA ALA A 162 -0.41 -13.12 -11.04
C ALA A 162 -1.73 -13.83 -11.36
N LEU A 163 -2.27 -14.58 -10.40
CA LEU A 163 -3.57 -15.25 -10.53
C LEU A 163 -4.71 -14.25 -10.72
N PHE A 164 -4.72 -13.14 -9.98
CA PHE A 164 -5.73 -12.10 -10.12
C PHE A 164 -5.68 -11.46 -11.51
N LEU A 165 -4.50 -11.13 -12.01
CA LEU A 165 -4.28 -10.49 -13.31
C LEU A 165 -4.68 -11.36 -14.51
N THR A 166 -4.81 -12.68 -14.36
CA THR A 166 -5.33 -13.57 -15.43
C THR A 166 -6.76 -13.25 -15.84
N ARG A 167 -7.51 -12.54 -14.98
CA ARG A 167 -8.89 -12.09 -15.26
C ARG A 167 -8.91 -10.98 -16.32
N PHE A 168 -7.83 -10.23 -16.45
CA PHE A 168 -7.71 -9.08 -17.35
C PHE A 168 -6.74 -9.33 -18.49
N GLY A 169 -5.55 -9.80 -18.18
CA GLY A 169 -4.50 -10.03 -19.16
C GLY A 169 -4.80 -11.19 -20.12
N ARG A 170 -4.35 -11.01 -21.36
CA ARG A 170 -4.32 -12.12 -22.33
C ARG A 170 -3.33 -13.20 -21.90
N LYS A 171 -2.22 -12.79 -21.32
CA LYS A 171 -1.14 -13.64 -20.80
C LYS A 171 -0.50 -12.97 -19.60
N VAL A 172 -0.11 -13.74 -18.60
CA VAL A 172 0.69 -13.29 -17.46
C VAL A 172 2.01 -14.04 -17.47
N THR A 173 3.12 -13.32 -17.39
CA THR A 173 4.46 -13.93 -17.26
C THR A 173 5.07 -13.55 -15.94
N VAL A 174 5.38 -14.54 -15.12
CA VAL A 174 6.09 -14.34 -13.86
C VAL A 174 7.59 -14.45 -14.10
N ILE A 175 8.33 -13.40 -13.75
CA ILE A 175 9.80 -13.41 -13.79
C ILE A 175 10.31 -13.60 -12.36
N HIS A 176 11.11 -14.65 -12.17
CA HIS A 176 11.68 -14.95 -10.87
C HIS A 176 13.19 -15.23 -10.96
N ARG A 177 13.93 -14.64 -10.01
CA ARG A 177 15.41 -14.74 -9.95
C ARG A 177 15.96 -16.09 -9.48
N ARG A 178 15.09 -17.03 -9.11
CA ARG A 178 15.43 -18.39 -8.68
C ARG A 178 14.75 -19.40 -9.59
N ASP A 179 15.10 -20.66 -9.42
CA ASP A 179 14.54 -21.82 -10.11
C ASP A 179 13.23 -22.34 -9.47
N SER A 180 12.85 -21.81 -8.31
CA SER A 180 11.69 -22.25 -7.54
C SER A 180 11.01 -21.12 -6.78
N LEU A 181 9.71 -21.22 -6.58
CA LEU A 181 8.91 -20.26 -5.85
C LEU A 181 9.17 -20.37 -4.33
N ARG A 182 8.99 -19.25 -3.63
CA ARG A 182 8.97 -19.16 -2.18
C ARG A 182 7.54 -19.03 -1.63
N ALA A 183 6.58 -19.00 -2.51
CA ALA A 183 5.17 -18.96 -2.15
C ALA A 183 4.75 -20.25 -1.40
N SER A 184 3.68 -20.18 -0.64
CA SER A 184 3.04 -21.35 -0.05
C SER A 184 2.72 -22.36 -1.15
N LYS A 185 2.78 -23.64 -0.80
CA LYS A 185 2.56 -24.71 -1.78
C LYS A 185 1.24 -24.55 -2.53
N ILE A 186 0.18 -24.19 -1.82
CA ILE A 186 -1.15 -23.95 -2.42
C ILE A 186 -1.13 -22.84 -3.49
N MET A 187 -0.45 -21.73 -3.22
CA MET A 187 -0.37 -20.60 -4.17
C MET A 187 0.54 -20.94 -5.34
N ALA A 188 1.68 -21.59 -5.06
CA ALA A 188 2.59 -22.05 -6.09
C ALA A 188 1.90 -23.04 -7.05
N ASP A 189 1.24 -24.09 -6.54
CA ASP A 189 0.55 -25.09 -7.34
C ASP A 189 -0.57 -24.45 -8.22
N ARG A 190 -1.33 -23.50 -7.69
CA ARG A 190 -2.34 -22.76 -8.45
C ARG A 190 -1.75 -21.97 -9.61
N ALA A 191 -0.66 -21.25 -9.36
CA ALA A 191 -0.02 -20.43 -10.39
C ALA A 191 0.69 -21.27 -11.45
N LEU A 192 1.40 -22.34 -11.04
CA LEU A 192 2.10 -23.25 -11.96
C LEU A 192 1.18 -24.01 -12.90
N ASN A 193 -0.05 -24.33 -12.45
CA ASN A 193 -1.02 -25.06 -13.24
C ASN A 193 -2.01 -24.17 -14.01
N HIS A 194 -1.85 -22.83 -13.97
CA HIS A 194 -2.77 -21.92 -14.63
C HIS A 194 -2.39 -21.68 -16.10
N GLU A 195 -3.32 -21.94 -17.03
CA GLU A 195 -3.10 -21.87 -18.49
C GLU A 195 -2.58 -20.54 -19.03
N LYS A 196 -2.96 -19.42 -18.40
CA LYS A 196 -2.51 -18.07 -18.80
C LYS A 196 -1.20 -17.65 -18.16
N ILE A 197 -0.65 -18.40 -17.18
CA ILE A 197 0.57 -18.03 -16.47
C ILE A 197 1.76 -18.81 -17.04
N SER A 198 2.83 -18.10 -17.35
CA SER A 198 4.12 -18.69 -17.71
C SER A 198 5.23 -18.13 -16.82
N PHE A 199 6.33 -18.86 -16.69
CA PHE A 199 7.43 -18.49 -15.80
C PHE A 199 8.72 -18.31 -16.58
N ILE A 200 9.51 -17.30 -16.22
CA ILE A 200 10.89 -17.12 -16.63
C ILE A 200 11.73 -17.21 -15.36
N TRP A 201 12.41 -18.34 -15.22
CA TRP A 201 13.23 -18.65 -14.04
C TRP A 201 14.66 -18.12 -14.17
N ASN A 202 15.39 -18.09 -13.05
CA ASN A 202 16.79 -17.68 -12.98
C ASN A 202 17.05 -16.35 -13.70
N THR A 203 16.08 -15.43 -13.61
CA THR A 203 16.10 -14.20 -14.41
C THR A 203 15.75 -12.99 -13.54
N ALA A 204 16.52 -11.94 -13.67
CA ALA A 204 16.26 -10.63 -13.10
C ALA A 204 15.82 -9.64 -14.17
N VAL A 205 15.02 -8.66 -13.79
CA VAL A 205 14.72 -7.48 -14.61
C VAL A 205 15.80 -6.44 -14.31
N GLU A 206 16.50 -5.96 -15.35
CA GLU A 206 17.54 -4.94 -15.23
C GLU A 206 17.03 -3.53 -15.57
N GLU A 207 16.01 -3.43 -16.42
CA GLU A 207 15.48 -2.15 -16.87
C GLU A 207 14.03 -2.29 -17.33
N VAL A 208 13.23 -1.25 -17.06
CA VAL A 208 11.91 -1.07 -17.67
C VAL A 208 12.06 -0.09 -18.84
N VAL A 209 11.76 -0.57 -20.04
CA VAL A 209 11.95 0.16 -21.29
C VAL A 209 10.62 0.75 -21.77
N GLY A 210 10.67 1.98 -22.24
CA GLY A 210 9.53 2.72 -22.81
C GLY A 210 9.74 4.21 -22.68
N ASP A 211 9.02 5.00 -23.44
CA ASP A 211 9.03 6.47 -23.38
C ASP A 211 7.86 6.97 -22.51
N ASP A 212 6.67 7.06 -23.08
CA ASP A 212 5.46 7.46 -22.37
C ASP A 212 4.81 6.29 -21.61
N ASN A 213 4.96 5.08 -22.11
CA ASN A 213 4.43 3.86 -21.52
C ASN A 213 5.47 2.74 -21.56
N THR A 214 5.31 1.76 -20.66
CA THR A 214 6.13 0.55 -20.68
C THR A 214 5.88 -0.25 -21.95
N THR A 215 6.95 -0.54 -22.69
CA THR A 215 6.91 -1.31 -23.96
C THR A 215 7.67 -2.63 -23.87
N ALA A 216 8.72 -2.69 -23.05
CA ALA A 216 9.56 -3.87 -22.89
C ALA A 216 10.25 -3.92 -21.51
N LEU A 217 10.83 -5.06 -21.21
CA LEU A 217 11.74 -5.25 -20.07
C LEU A 217 13.08 -5.76 -20.59
N ARG A 218 14.18 -5.23 -20.06
CA ARG A 218 15.50 -5.83 -20.24
C ARG A 218 15.71 -6.87 -19.15
N LEU A 219 16.04 -8.06 -19.56
CA LEU A 219 16.19 -9.20 -18.68
C LEU A 219 17.64 -9.67 -18.67
N LYS A 220 18.06 -10.22 -17.52
CA LYS A 220 19.35 -10.90 -17.34
C LYS A 220 19.11 -12.29 -16.76
N ASN A 221 19.63 -13.29 -17.45
CA ASN A 221 19.71 -14.64 -16.90
C ASN A 221 20.81 -14.69 -15.83
N LEU A 222 20.55 -15.37 -14.71
CA LEU A 222 21.41 -15.41 -13.52
C LEU A 222 22.15 -16.75 -13.40
#